data_c974aca831debc7aefbf5697fa816429
#
_entry.id   c974aca831debc7aefbf5697fa816429
#
_cell.length_a   1.000
_cell.length_b   1.000
_cell.length_c   1.000
_cell.angle_alpha   90.00
_cell.angle_beta   90.00
_cell.angle_gamma   90.00
#
_symmetry.space_group_name_H-M   'P 1'
#
loop_
_entity.id
_entity.type
_entity.pdbx_description
1 polymer ?
#
loop_
_entity_poly.entity_id
_entity_poly.type
_entity_poly.pdbx_seq_one_letter_code
_entity_poly.pdbx_strand_id
1 'polypeptide(L)'
;MSLFIELRKHGKLATKRNPMYEKNKFGKFWMFFMAVFWAGYLIFFGTTFAFAFGDGATEAYHVLNSGLIFVLFLDFLMRFPFQKTPAQEVKPYLLLPVKRNRLIDFLLTRSGLNGFNLIWLFFFVPFAIISITKFYGITGILTYSIGIWLLMILNNYWFLLCRTLMNERVWWIILPILVYGIIAAG
;
A
#
# COMPACT_ATOMS: atom_id res chain seq x y z
N MET A 1 14.29 -24.94 11.08
CA MET A 1 13.45 -24.27 10.07
C MET A 1 12.94 -22.97 10.68
N SER A 2 13.03 -21.81 10.01
CA SER A 2 12.67 -20.55 10.68
C SER A 2 11.15 -20.46 10.82
N LEU A 3 10.66 -20.06 11.99
CA LEU A 3 9.26 -19.84 12.32
C LEU A 3 8.52 -19.02 11.24
N PHE A 4 9.22 -18.04 10.66
CA PHE A 4 8.70 -17.19 9.57
C PHE A 4 8.30 -17.99 8.32
N ILE A 5 9.08 -19.02 7.95
CA ILE A 5 8.80 -19.84 6.77
C ILE A 5 7.55 -20.69 7.02
N GLU A 6 7.42 -21.25 8.22
CA GLU A 6 6.24 -22.04 8.60
C GLU A 6 4.97 -21.21 8.64
N LEU A 7 4.99 -20.07 9.32
CA LEU A 7 3.85 -19.14 9.36
C LEU A 7 3.45 -18.67 7.96
N ARG A 8 4.42 -18.39 7.08
CA ARG A 8 4.16 -18.01 5.68
C ARG A 8 3.51 -19.16 4.90
N LYS A 9 3.95 -20.41 5.12
CA LYS A 9 3.36 -21.62 4.49
C LYS A 9 1.92 -21.82 4.95
N HIS A 10 1.65 -21.71 6.26
CA HIS A 10 0.30 -21.79 6.81
C HIS A 10 -0.62 -20.68 6.29
N GLY A 11 -0.14 -19.44 6.22
CA GLY A 11 -0.89 -18.34 5.64
C GLY A 11 -1.27 -18.57 4.17
N LYS A 12 -0.35 -19.11 3.35
CA LYS A 12 -0.65 -19.48 1.95
C LYS A 12 -1.67 -20.60 1.85
N LEU A 13 -1.60 -21.60 2.73
CA LEU A 13 -2.58 -22.71 2.77
C LEU A 13 -3.96 -22.21 3.19
N ALA A 14 -4.05 -21.33 4.18
CA ALA A 14 -5.30 -20.70 4.60
C ALA A 14 -5.96 -19.91 3.47
N THR A 15 -5.16 -19.14 2.70
CA THR A 15 -5.66 -18.41 1.54
C THR A 15 -6.17 -19.36 0.44
N LYS A 16 -5.47 -20.47 0.17
CA LYS A 16 -5.91 -21.46 -0.83
C LYS A 16 -7.21 -22.15 -0.46
N ARG A 17 -7.44 -22.39 0.85
CA ARG A 17 -8.67 -23.05 1.37
C ARG A 17 -9.85 -22.09 1.56
N ASN A 18 -9.69 -20.82 1.21
CA ASN A 18 -10.82 -19.89 1.28
C ASN A 18 -11.87 -20.28 0.23
N PRO A 19 -13.14 -20.50 0.60
CA PRO A 19 -14.21 -20.92 -0.32
C PRO A 19 -14.39 -20.03 -1.53
N MET A 20 -14.09 -18.73 -1.41
CA MET A 20 -14.11 -17.79 -2.53
C MET A 20 -13.08 -18.15 -3.61
N TYR A 21 -11.94 -18.75 -3.21
CA TYR A 21 -10.89 -19.15 -4.15
C TYR A 21 -11.05 -20.56 -4.71
N GLU A 22 -11.72 -21.45 -3.98
CA GLU A 22 -11.76 -22.88 -4.34
C GLU A 22 -12.85 -23.21 -5.38
N LYS A 23 -14.02 -22.59 -5.30
CA LYS A 23 -15.19 -22.95 -6.10
C LYS A 23 -15.43 -22.12 -7.36
N ASN A 24 -14.81 -20.93 -7.52
CA ASN A 24 -15.21 -20.04 -8.62
C ASN A 24 -14.01 -19.64 -9.51
N LYS A 25 -13.80 -20.42 -10.59
CA LYS A 25 -12.78 -20.10 -11.61
C LYS A 25 -13.04 -18.73 -12.27
N PHE A 26 -14.31 -18.38 -12.47
CA PHE A 26 -14.72 -17.11 -13.03
C PHE A 26 -14.37 -15.94 -12.09
N GLY A 27 -14.60 -16.10 -10.77
CA GLY A 27 -14.21 -15.09 -9.78
C GLY A 27 -12.70 -14.83 -9.75
N LYS A 28 -11.87 -15.89 -9.91
CA LYS A 28 -10.41 -15.73 -10.01
C LYS A 28 -9.99 -14.97 -11.26
N PHE A 29 -10.57 -15.32 -12.40
CA PHE A 29 -10.33 -14.62 -13.66
C PHE A 29 -10.72 -13.16 -13.55
N TRP A 30 -11.89 -12.88 -12.99
CA TRP A 30 -12.38 -11.51 -12.83
C TRP A 30 -11.51 -10.67 -11.89
N MET A 31 -11.05 -11.23 -10.76
CA MET A 31 -10.12 -10.54 -9.86
C MET A 31 -8.78 -10.26 -10.53
N PHE A 32 -8.24 -11.21 -11.28
CA PHE A 32 -7.00 -11.00 -12.04
C PHE A 32 -7.19 -9.92 -13.12
N PHE A 33 -8.26 -10.01 -13.88
CA PHE A 33 -8.60 -9.01 -14.90
C PHE A 33 -8.71 -7.60 -14.29
N MET A 34 -9.42 -7.45 -13.17
CA MET A 34 -9.54 -6.18 -12.47
C MET A 34 -8.19 -5.67 -11.96
N ALA A 35 -7.32 -6.55 -11.43
CA ALA A 35 -6.01 -6.15 -10.99
C ALA A 35 -5.14 -5.63 -12.15
N VAL A 36 -5.16 -6.30 -13.30
CA VAL A 36 -4.45 -5.88 -14.52
C VAL A 36 -5.03 -4.58 -15.07
N PHE A 37 -6.37 -4.47 -15.09
CA PHE A 37 -7.06 -3.25 -15.54
C PHE A 37 -6.67 -2.05 -14.69
N TRP A 38 -6.70 -2.17 -13.36
CA TRP A 38 -6.30 -1.09 -12.46
C TRP A 38 -4.82 -0.73 -12.58
N ALA A 39 -3.94 -1.73 -12.73
CA ALA A 39 -2.52 -1.48 -12.96
C ALA A 39 -2.30 -0.71 -14.27
N GLY A 40 -2.95 -1.14 -15.36
CA GLY A 40 -2.90 -0.46 -16.66
C GLY A 40 -3.45 0.97 -16.59
N TYR A 41 -4.56 1.18 -15.88
CA TYR A 41 -5.14 2.50 -15.65
C TYR A 41 -4.18 3.43 -14.89
N LEU A 42 -3.52 2.95 -13.83
CA LEU A 42 -2.55 3.71 -13.07
C LEU A 42 -1.31 4.07 -13.92
N ILE A 43 -0.81 3.14 -14.73
CA ILE A 43 0.30 3.39 -15.66
C ILE A 43 -0.10 4.48 -16.67
N PHE A 44 -1.28 4.33 -17.29
CA PHE A 44 -1.81 5.32 -18.23
C PHE A 44 -1.95 6.70 -17.58
N PHE A 45 -2.49 6.76 -16.37
CA PHE A 45 -2.69 8.03 -15.65
C PHE A 45 -1.36 8.67 -15.26
N GLY A 46 -0.37 7.87 -14.80
CA GLY A 46 0.97 8.37 -14.47
C GLY A 46 1.72 8.91 -15.69
N THR A 47 1.62 8.23 -16.83
CA THR A 47 2.22 8.70 -18.09
C THR A 47 1.52 9.97 -18.61
N THR A 48 0.19 10.00 -18.61
CA THR A 48 -0.59 11.16 -19.06
C THR A 48 -0.30 12.38 -18.20
N PHE A 49 -0.21 12.20 -16.87
CA PHE A 49 0.13 13.28 -15.95
C PHE A 49 1.53 13.86 -16.25
N ALA A 50 2.52 13.00 -16.55
CA ALA A 50 3.86 13.45 -16.91
C ALA A 50 3.87 14.28 -18.21
N PHE A 51 3.01 13.93 -19.18
CA PHE A 51 2.91 14.66 -20.46
C PHE A 51 2.01 15.90 -20.37
N ALA A 52 1.11 15.98 -19.40
CA ALA A 52 0.17 17.10 -19.28
C ALA A 52 0.87 18.47 -19.12
N PHE A 53 2.10 18.49 -18.60
CA PHE A 53 2.90 19.70 -18.44
C PHE A 53 3.91 19.94 -19.59
N GLY A 54 3.85 19.14 -20.66
CA GLY A 54 4.71 19.30 -21.84
C GLY A 54 6.20 19.29 -21.48
N ASP A 55 6.89 20.41 -21.77
CA ASP A 55 8.32 20.57 -21.44
C ASP A 55 8.58 20.94 -19.98
N GLY A 56 7.55 21.27 -19.21
CA GLY A 56 7.60 21.59 -17.78
C GLY A 56 7.74 20.35 -16.87
N ALA A 57 8.74 19.50 -17.12
CA ALA A 57 8.96 18.28 -16.33
C ALA A 57 9.20 18.56 -14.84
N THR A 58 9.86 19.67 -14.52
CA THR A 58 10.07 20.13 -13.14
C THR A 58 8.78 20.61 -12.49
N GLU A 59 7.92 21.29 -13.25
CA GLU A 59 6.59 21.72 -12.78
C GLU A 59 5.70 20.53 -12.48
N ALA A 60 5.66 19.52 -13.37
CA ALA A 60 4.94 18.27 -13.15
C ALA A 60 5.39 17.58 -11.85
N TYR A 61 6.70 17.55 -11.59
CA TYR A 61 7.27 16.98 -10.37
C TYR A 61 6.83 17.75 -9.12
N HIS A 62 6.88 19.08 -9.13
CA HIS A 62 6.47 19.91 -8.00
C HIS A 62 4.97 19.79 -7.72
N VAL A 63 4.13 19.84 -8.75
CA VAL A 63 2.67 19.69 -8.62
C VAL A 63 2.32 18.31 -8.06
N LEU A 64 2.97 17.25 -8.56
CA LEU A 64 2.70 15.90 -8.06
C LEU A 64 3.11 15.73 -6.59
N ASN A 65 4.26 16.27 -6.21
CA ASN A 65 4.73 16.19 -4.83
C ASN A 65 3.87 17.02 -3.87
N SER A 66 3.39 18.20 -4.30
CA SER A 66 2.42 18.98 -3.51
C SER A 66 1.11 18.20 -3.30
N GLY A 67 0.67 17.46 -4.34
CA GLY A 67 -0.52 16.62 -4.27
C GLY A 67 -0.33 15.28 -3.55
N LEU A 68 0.90 14.93 -3.14
CA LEU A 68 1.21 13.62 -2.56
C LEU A 68 0.41 13.33 -1.28
N ILE A 69 0.13 14.36 -0.49
CA ILE A 69 -0.68 14.23 0.72
C ILE A 69 -2.10 13.72 0.42
N PHE A 70 -2.70 14.15 -0.69
CA PHE A 70 -4.01 13.67 -1.12
C PHE A 70 -3.95 12.20 -1.54
N VAL A 71 -2.87 11.79 -2.22
CA VAL A 71 -2.64 10.39 -2.59
C VAL A 71 -2.50 9.52 -1.33
N LEU A 72 -1.75 9.97 -0.33
CA LEU A 72 -1.60 9.27 0.96
C LEU A 72 -2.92 9.16 1.72
N PHE A 73 -3.70 10.23 1.73
CA PHE A 73 -5.02 10.23 2.35
C PHE A 73 -5.99 9.28 1.63
N LEU A 74 -5.99 9.29 0.29
CA LEU A 74 -6.78 8.38 -0.52
C LEU A 74 -6.37 6.92 -0.27
N ASP A 75 -5.07 6.62 -0.27
CA ASP A 75 -4.53 5.31 0.06
C ASP A 75 -4.97 4.86 1.46
N PHE A 76 -4.90 5.76 2.44
CA PHE A 76 -5.38 5.50 3.81
C PHE A 76 -6.86 5.10 3.83
N LEU A 77 -7.73 5.85 3.13
CA LEU A 77 -9.16 5.54 3.05
C LEU A 77 -9.44 4.20 2.34
N MET A 78 -8.74 3.95 1.24
CA MET A 78 -8.91 2.70 0.47
C MET A 78 -8.51 1.45 1.25
N ARG A 79 -7.64 1.59 2.26
CA ARG A 79 -7.23 0.46 3.11
C ARG A 79 -8.34 -0.04 4.04
N PHE A 80 -9.31 0.80 4.41
CA PHE A 80 -10.40 0.41 5.31
C PHE A 80 -11.19 -0.81 4.86
N PRO A 81 -11.69 -0.89 3.61
CA PRO A 81 -12.42 -2.05 3.13
C PRO A 81 -11.52 -3.22 2.76
N PHE A 82 -10.26 -2.98 2.35
CA PHE A 82 -9.44 -4.03 1.73
C PHE A 82 -8.39 -4.64 2.65
N GLN A 83 -7.97 -3.93 3.69
CA GLN A 83 -6.88 -4.40 4.56
C GLN A 83 -7.39 -4.87 5.92
N LYS A 84 -7.05 -6.12 6.27
CA LYS A 84 -7.30 -6.67 7.61
C LYS A 84 -6.26 -6.16 8.59
N THR A 85 -6.69 -5.93 9.84
CA THR A 85 -5.77 -5.56 10.92
C THR A 85 -5.01 -6.78 11.43
N PRO A 86 -3.77 -6.59 11.94
CA PRO A 86 -3.01 -7.66 12.58
C PRO A 86 -3.79 -8.33 13.71
N ALA A 87 -4.61 -7.59 14.47
CA ALA A 87 -5.45 -8.13 15.53
C ALA A 87 -6.47 -9.16 15.01
N GLN A 88 -7.01 -8.97 13.80
CA GLN A 88 -7.91 -9.95 13.17
C GLN A 88 -7.15 -11.17 12.65
N GLU A 89 -5.92 -10.98 12.21
CA GLU A 89 -5.08 -12.07 11.70
C GLU A 89 -4.41 -12.88 12.82
N VAL A 90 -4.23 -12.32 14.02
CA VAL A 90 -3.61 -13.00 15.18
C VAL A 90 -4.50 -14.12 15.73
N LYS A 91 -5.82 -13.97 15.72
CA LYS A 91 -6.76 -14.91 16.36
C LYS A 91 -6.46 -16.40 16.08
N PRO A 92 -6.26 -16.86 14.83
CA PRO A 92 -5.97 -18.27 14.55
C PRO A 92 -4.60 -18.74 15.04
N TYR A 93 -3.68 -17.82 15.34
CA TYR A 93 -2.32 -18.14 15.79
C TYR A 93 -2.16 -18.11 17.32
N LEU A 94 -3.18 -17.62 18.07
CA LEU A 94 -3.14 -17.56 19.54
C LEU A 94 -3.06 -18.95 20.20
N LEU A 95 -3.48 -19.99 19.48
CA LEU A 95 -3.41 -21.39 19.93
C LEU A 95 -2.05 -22.04 19.69
N LEU A 96 -1.13 -21.38 18.98
CA LEU A 96 0.20 -21.89 18.73
C LEU A 96 1.16 -21.54 19.88
N PRO A 97 2.11 -22.41 20.25
CA PRO A 97 3.11 -22.17 21.28
C PRO A 97 4.20 -21.19 20.80
N VAL A 98 3.79 -20.00 20.33
CA VAL A 98 4.66 -18.97 19.77
C VAL A 98 4.62 -17.74 20.65
N LYS A 99 5.79 -17.14 20.94
CA LYS A 99 5.86 -15.87 21.68
C LYS A 99 5.12 -14.77 20.92
N ARG A 100 4.20 -14.08 21.61
CA ARG A 100 3.32 -13.03 21.06
C ARG A 100 4.10 -11.96 20.27
N ASN A 101 5.25 -11.52 20.77
CA ASN A 101 6.06 -10.48 20.12
C ASN A 101 6.55 -10.93 18.74
N ARG A 102 7.06 -12.18 18.62
CA ARG A 102 7.50 -12.72 17.31
C ARG A 102 6.37 -12.84 16.31
N LEU A 103 5.16 -13.11 16.79
CA LEU A 103 3.98 -13.18 15.94
C LEU A 103 3.59 -11.78 15.43
N ILE A 104 3.63 -10.78 16.31
CA ILE A 104 3.37 -9.38 15.94
C ILE A 104 4.40 -8.90 14.91
N ASP A 105 5.70 -9.14 15.15
CA ASP A 105 6.76 -8.76 14.22
C ASP A 105 6.57 -9.40 12.84
N PHE A 106 6.17 -10.68 12.80
CA PHE A 106 5.85 -11.37 11.55
C PHE A 106 4.68 -10.72 10.81
N LEU A 107 3.59 -10.39 11.52
CA LEU A 107 2.40 -9.79 10.91
C LEU A 107 2.68 -8.36 10.42
N LEU A 108 3.44 -7.57 11.16
CA LEU A 108 3.86 -6.24 10.74
C LEU A 108 4.74 -6.28 9.50
N THR A 109 5.76 -7.16 9.49
CA THR A 109 6.64 -7.35 8.32
C THR A 109 5.83 -7.80 7.10
N ARG A 110 4.91 -8.74 7.27
CA ARG A 110 4.03 -9.21 6.21
C ARG A 110 3.12 -8.11 5.69
N SER A 111 2.60 -7.24 6.57
CA SER A 111 1.78 -6.10 6.19
C SER A 111 2.59 -5.07 5.39
N GLY A 112 3.83 -4.77 5.81
CA GLY A 112 4.73 -3.87 5.10
C GLY A 112 5.06 -4.35 3.68
N LEU A 113 5.23 -5.67 3.50
CA LEU A 113 5.51 -6.30 2.20
C LEU A 113 4.25 -6.68 1.42
N ASN A 114 3.09 -6.17 1.80
CA ASN A 114 1.83 -6.45 1.10
C ASN A 114 1.85 -5.82 -0.30
N GLY A 115 1.26 -6.54 -1.28
CA GLY A 115 1.09 -6.06 -2.65
C GLY A 115 0.33 -4.73 -2.75
N PHE A 116 -0.51 -4.40 -1.76
CA PHE A 116 -1.20 -3.11 -1.70
C PHE A 116 -0.23 -1.91 -1.63
N ASN A 117 0.93 -2.07 -0.96
CA ASN A 117 1.97 -1.04 -0.91
C ASN A 117 2.73 -0.85 -2.23
N LEU A 118 2.55 -1.78 -3.18
CA LEU A 118 3.17 -1.72 -4.51
C LEU A 118 2.25 -1.14 -5.59
N ILE A 119 0.94 -1.03 -5.32
CA ILE A 119 -0.05 -0.57 -6.30
C ILE A 119 0.30 0.82 -6.82
N TRP A 120 0.67 1.74 -5.95
CA TRP A 120 1.01 3.11 -6.31
C TRP A 120 2.27 3.23 -7.16
N LEU A 121 3.17 2.24 -7.13
CA LEU A 121 4.34 2.23 -7.99
C LEU A 121 3.96 2.14 -9.48
N PHE A 122 2.81 1.54 -9.82
CA PHE A 122 2.30 1.52 -11.20
C PHE A 122 1.96 2.93 -11.73
N PHE A 123 1.72 3.89 -10.85
CA PHE A 123 1.53 5.28 -11.21
C PHE A 123 2.86 6.06 -11.16
N PHE A 124 3.60 5.96 -10.04
CA PHE A 124 4.76 6.82 -9.80
C PHE A 124 6.00 6.42 -10.61
N VAL A 125 6.19 5.14 -10.93
CA VAL A 125 7.36 4.69 -11.73
C VAL A 125 7.27 5.18 -13.18
N PRO A 126 6.16 5.00 -13.92
CA PRO A 126 6.03 5.58 -15.26
C PRO A 126 6.16 7.10 -15.28
N PHE A 127 5.58 7.78 -14.30
CA PHE A 127 5.77 9.22 -14.11
C PHE A 127 7.25 9.58 -13.95
N ALA A 128 7.97 8.87 -13.06
CA ALA A 128 9.39 9.10 -12.81
C ALA A 128 10.25 8.87 -14.06
N ILE A 129 9.95 7.85 -14.85
CA ILE A 129 10.66 7.55 -16.10
C ILE A 129 10.53 8.72 -17.08
N ILE A 130 9.37 9.35 -17.19
CA ILE A 130 9.13 10.42 -18.18
C ILE A 130 9.63 11.77 -17.66
N SER A 131 9.31 12.14 -16.41
CA SER A 131 9.61 13.47 -15.86
C SER A 131 11.00 13.52 -15.21
N ILE A 132 11.33 12.57 -14.32
CA ILE A 132 12.55 12.68 -13.49
C ILE A 132 13.81 12.37 -14.30
N THR A 133 13.73 11.55 -15.34
CA THR A 133 14.88 11.25 -16.21
C THR A 133 15.46 12.49 -16.83
N LYS A 134 14.62 13.50 -17.12
CA LYS A 134 15.04 14.74 -17.78
C LYS A 134 16.03 15.58 -16.94
N PHE A 135 16.00 15.46 -15.60
CA PHE A 135 16.84 16.29 -14.73
C PHE A 135 17.69 15.52 -13.69
N TYR A 136 17.34 14.27 -13.33
CA TYR A 136 18.12 13.46 -12.38
C TYR A 136 18.62 12.12 -12.94
N GLY A 137 18.28 11.79 -14.19
CA GLY A 137 18.68 10.54 -14.82
C GLY A 137 18.15 9.28 -14.11
N ILE A 138 18.79 8.13 -14.38
CA ILE A 138 18.35 6.82 -13.87
C ILE A 138 18.41 6.73 -12.34
N THR A 139 19.42 7.33 -11.72
CA THR A 139 19.57 7.35 -10.26
C THR A 139 18.38 8.05 -9.59
N GLY A 140 17.90 9.15 -10.20
CA GLY A 140 16.71 9.87 -9.71
C GLY A 140 15.46 9.00 -9.73
N ILE A 141 15.26 8.20 -10.80
CA ILE A 141 14.10 7.29 -10.90
C ILE A 141 14.11 6.27 -9.76
N LEU A 142 15.27 5.63 -9.53
CA LEU A 142 15.39 4.61 -8.48
C LEU A 142 15.15 5.21 -7.10
N THR A 143 15.79 6.34 -6.80
CA THR A 143 15.68 7.01 -5.50
C THR A 143 14.24 7.45 -5.24
N TYR A 144 13.59 8.05 -6.23
CA TYR A 144 12.21 8.49 -6.14
C TYR A 144 11.25 7.31 -5.92
N SER A 145 11.40 6.24 -6.72
CA SER A 145 10.54 5.06 -6.63
C SER A 145 10.67 4.35 -5.28
N ILE A 146 11.89 4.23 -4.75
CA ILE A 146 12.15 3.68 -3.41
C ILE A 146 11.56 4.61 -2.35
N GLY A 147 11.71 5.92 -2.48
CA GLY A 147 11.14 6.92 -1.56
C GLY A 147 9.62 6.81 -1.47
N ILE A 148 8.94 6.75 -2.60
CA ILE A 148 7.48 6.55 -2.68
C ILE A 148 7.09 5.20 -2.04
N TRP A 149 7.80 4.13 -2.32
CA TRP A 149 7.51 2.82 -1.72
C TRP A 149 7.63 2.83 -0.19
N LEU A 150 8.70 3.42 0.34
CA LEU A 150 8.90 3.59 1.79
C LEU A 150 7.79 4.46 2.40
N LEU A 151 7.38 5.51 1.71
CA LEU A 151 6.28 6.37 2.15
C LEU A 151 4.94 5.61 2.21
N MET A 152 4.66 4.73 1.24
CA MET A 152 3.48 3.86 1.25
C MET A 152 3.53 2.83 2.39
N ILE A 153 4.70 2.30 2.72
CA ILE A 153 4.90 1.42 3.89
C ILE A 153 4.64 2.19 5.19
N LEU A 154 5.16 3.42 5.31
CA LEU A 154 4.93 4.28 6.46
C LEU A 154 3.44 4.58 6.62
N ASN A 155 2.75 4.94 5.52
CA ASN A 155 1.31 5.16 5.50
C ASN A 155 0.52 3.90 5.91
N ASN A 156 1.00 2.72 5.50
CA ASN A 156 0.41 1.45 5.93
C ASN A 156 0.50 1.25 7.46
N TYR A 157 1.66 1.50 8.05
CA TYR A 157 1.81 1.37 9.51
C TYR A 157 0.99 2.43 10.25
N TRP A 158 0.91 3.64 9.72
CA TRP A 158 0.04 4.70 10.21
C TRP A 158 -1.44 4.26 10.20
N PHE A 159 -1.89 3.67 9.07
CA PHE A 159 -3.23 3.10 8.96
C PHE A 159 -3.49 2.02 10.02
N LEU A 160 -2.56 1.08 10.21
CA LEU A 160 -2.71 0.01 11.20
C LEU A 160 -2.82 0.56 12.63
N LEU A 161 -2.02 1.58 12.97
CA LEU A 161 -2.10 2.26 14.25
C LEU A 161 -3.48 2.91 14.45
N CYS A 162 -3.89 3.76 13.51
CA CYS A 162 -5.18 4.45 13.58
C CYS A 162 -6.34 3.46 13.66
N ARG A 163 -6.32 2.40 12.84
CA ARG A 163 -7.35 1.37 12.84
C ARG A 163 -7.42 0.62 14.16
N THR A 164 -6.29 0.35 14.80
CA THR A 164 -6.25 -0.30 16.12
C THR A 164 -6.85 0.59 17.19
N LEU A 165 -6.48 1.88 17.22
CA LEU A 165 -7.02 2.87 18.13
C LEU A 165 -8.54 3.08 17.92
N MET A 166 -8.99 3.16 16.68
CA MET A 166 -10.41 3.30 16.34
C MET A 166 -11.24 2.08 16.77
N ASN A 167 -10.65 0.87 16.79
CA ASN A 167 -11.32 -0.32 17.29
C ASN A 167 -11.53 -0.28 18.82
N GLU A 168 -10.69 0.45 19.55
CA GLU A 168 -10.86 0.66 20.99
C GLU A 168 -11.88 1.75 21.29
N ARG A 169 -11.79 2.90 20.59
CA ARG A 169 -12.70 4.04 20.73
C ARG A 169 -12.89 4.76 19.42
N VAL A 170 -14.13 4.95 18.99
CA VAL A 170 -14.48 5.62 17.73
C VAL A 170 -13.93 7.05 17.63
N TRP A 171 -13.77 7.75 18.74
CA TRP A 171 -13.22 9.11 18.78
C TRP A 171 -11.82 9.25 18.17
N TRP A 172 -11.05 8.18 18.09
CA TRP A 172 -9.74 8.19 17.46
C TRP A 172 -9.77 8.44 15.94
N ILE A 173 -10.96 8.52 15.32
CA ILE A 173 -11.13 8.94 13.93
C ILE A 173 -10.65 10.39 13.72
N ILE A 174 -10.64 11.21 14.76
CA ILE A 174 -10.17 12.60 14.71
C ILE A 174 -8.66 12.65 14.42
N LEU A 175 -7.91 11.66 14.91
CA LEU A 175 -6.44 11.63 14.79
C LEU A 175 -5.95 11.65 13.33
N PRO A 176 -6.36 10.74 12.42
CA PRO A 176 -5.95 10.82 11.03
C PRO A 176 -6.44 12.10 10.34
N ILE A 177 -7.63 12.58 10.63
CA ILE A 177 -8.16 13.82 10.05
C ILE A 177 -7.28 15.02 10.44
N LEU A 178 -6.88 15.13 11.70
CA LEU A 178 -5.98 16.18 12.18
C LEU A 178 -4.61 16.09 11.52
N VAL A 179 -4.00 14.90 11.49
CA VAL A 179 -2.64 14.72 10.92
C VAL A 179 -2.61 15.09 9.44
N TYR A 180 -3.51 14.52 8.64
CA TYR A 180 -3.56 14.85 7.21
C TYR A 180 -3.98 16.30 6.97
N GLY A 181 -4.88 16.86 7.79
CA GLY A 181 -5.28 18.27 7.70
C GLY A 181 -4.14 19.23 8.01
N ILE A 182 -3.35 18.97 9.05
CA ILE A 182 -2.17 19.80 9.38
C ILE A 182 -1.11 19.75 8.27
N ILE A 183 -0.83 18.54 7.76
CA ILE A 183 0.17 18.40 6.67
C ILE A 183 -0.33 19.04 5.36
N ALA A 184 -1.64 19.04 5.11
CA ALA A 184 -2.21 19.68 3.92
C ALA A 184 -2.29 21.22 4.02
N ALA A 185 -2.29 21.76 5.24
CA ALA A 185 -2.37 23.21 5.49
C ALA A 185 -0.98 23.88 5.56
N GLY A 186 0.11 23.13 5.76
CA GLY A 186 1.49 23.63 5.85
C GLY A 186 2.24 23.50 4.56
#